data_433cb57bec2ddb426fa0db5a115144fc
#
_entry.id   433cb57bec2ddb426fa0db5a115144fc
#
_cell.length_a   1.000
_cell.length_b   1.000
_cell.length_c   1.000
_cell.angle_alpha   90.00
_cell.angle_beta   90.00
_cell.angle_gamma   90.00
#
_symmetry.space_group_name_H-M   'P 1'
#
loop_
_entity.id
_entity.type
_entity.pdbx_description
1 polymer ?
#
loop_
_entity_poly.entity_id
_entity_poly.type
_entity_poly.pdbx_seq_one_letter_code
_entity_poly.pdbx_strand_id
1 'polypeptide(L)'
;EVKQYLEKNSQQYRGQSSYFMIEIGRELQQAPPKMSEQPSILNNILWSLKFRFYGWRQHQSIDGSPSLTLYLNFYDPKQNRELKHSTALERGRIGSVNLFASAKQTQQNNVVLVHELLHGFGATDKYNLANGEPIFPIGYAQADKQPLYPQTEAEIMGGRIPLSEHKSKMPNDLEQTVISVLTAQEIGWIK
;
A
#
# COMPACT_ATOMS: atom_id res chain seq x y z
N GLU A 1 -6.77 12.24 6.08
CA GLU A 1 -6.61 11.00 6.86
C GLU A 1 -5.25 10.34 6.57
N VAL A 2 -4.95 9.93 5.30
CA VAL A 2 -3.65 9.32 4.92
C VAL A 2 -2.45 10.16 5.37
N LYS A 3 -2.44 11.48 5.06
CA LYS A 3 -1.41 12.41 5.51
C LYS A 3 -1.22 12.39 7.03
N GLN A 4 -2.30 12.53 7.78
CA GLN A 4 -2.26 12.56 9.25
C GLN A 4 -1.75 11.24 9.84
N TYR A 5 -2.14 10.09 9.24
CA TYR A 5 -1.64 8.79 9.63
C TYR A 5 -0.12 8.67 9.45
N LEU A 6 0.40 9.09 8.30
CA LEU A 6 1.84 9.06 8.02
C LEU A 6 2.63 10.02 8.92
N GLU A 7 2.13 11.24 9.13
CA GLU A 7 2.76 12.23 10.00
C GLU A 7 2.84 11.74 11.45
N LYS A 8 1.73 11.20 11.98
CA LYS A 8 1.65 10.63 13.33
C LYS A 8 2.64 9.48 13.52
N ASN A 9 2.65 8.52 12.60
CA ASN A 9 3.55 7.36 12.69
C ASN A 9 5.02 7.76 12.50
N SER A 10 5.32 8.70 11.60
CA SER A 10 6.69 9.20 11.44
C SER A 10 7.21 9.89 12.70
N GLN A 11 6.36 10.63 13.41
CA GLN A 11 6.71 11.24 14.69
C GLN A 11 7.04 10.19 15.74
N GLN A 12 6.27 9.11 15.81
CA GLN A 12 6.50 8.01 16.75
C GLN A 12 7.91 7.40 16.61
N TYR A 13 8.36 7.19 15.36
CA TYR A 13 9.64 6.52 15.09
C TYR A 13 10.84 7.48 15.00
N ARG A 14 10.65 8.68 14.52
CA ARG A 14 11.73 9.65 14.29
C ARG A 14 11.87 10.68 15.40
N GLY A 15 10.96 10.72 16.37
CA GLY A 15 10.87 11.78 17.38
C GLY A 15 10.41 13.14 16.84
N GLN A 16 10.24 13.25 15.52
CA GLN A 16 9.73 14.45 14.84
C GLN A 16 8.83 14.04 13.68
N SER A 17 7.76 14.80 13.44
CA SER A 17 6.87 14.53 12.31
C SER A 17 7.57 14.83 10.98
N SER A 18 7.48 13.89 10.04
CA SER A 18 7.81 14.14 8.64
C SER A 18 6.67 14.90 7.99
N TYR A 19 6.97 15.89 7.19
CA TYR A 19 5.98 16.61 6.41
C TYR A 19 5.69 15.85 5.11
N PHE A 20 4.41 15.54 4.89
CA PHE A 20 3.94 14.94 3.65
C PHE A 20 3.06 15.91 2.88
N MET A 21 3.48 16.29 1.69
CA MET A 21 2.64 17.01 0.75
C MET A 21 1.97 16.00 -0.17
N ILE A 22 0.64 15.91 -0.07
CA ILE A 22 -0.18 15.02 -0.91
C ILE A 22 -1.00 15.88 -1.84
N GLU A 23 -0.79 15.70 -3.13
CA GLU A 23 -1.53 16.38 -4.18
C GLU A 23 -2.37 15.38 -4.96
N ILE A 24 -3.61 15.75 -5.24
CA ILE A 24 -4.51 14.96 -6.09
C ILE A 24 -4.40 15.51 -7.50
N GLY A 25 -3.87 14.69 -8.40
CA GLY A 25 -3.75 15.01 -9.82
C GLY A 25 -5.10 14.95 -10.53
N ARG A 26 -5.06 15.24 -11.83
CA ARG A 26 -6.25 15.16 -12.69
C ARG A 26 -6.63 13.72 -13.01
N GLU A 27 -7.89 13.53 -13.42
CA GLU A 27 -8.32 12.29 -14.07
C GLU A 27 -7.57 12.06 -15.40
N LEU A 28 -7.11 10.83 -15.60
CA LEU A 28 -6.38 10.44 -16.79
C LEU A 28 -7.28 9.63 -17.73
N GLN A 29 -7.20 9.93 -19.03
CA GLN A 29 -7.96 9.25 -20.07
C GLN A 29 -7.46 7.83 -20.38
N GLN A 30 -6.23 7.51 -20.00
CA GLN A 30 -5.61 6.22 -20.22
C GLN A 30 -5.16 5.62 -18.90
N ALA A 31 -5.63 4.40 -18.61
CA ALA A 31 -5.17 3.66 -17.45
C ALA A 31 -3.69 3.25 -17.60
N PRO A 32 -2.96 3.08 -16.48
CA PRO A 32 -1.60 2.56 -16.50
C PRO A 32 -1.55 1.15 -17.11
N PRO A 33 -0.40 0.74 -17.69
CA PRO A 33 -0.23 -0.58 -18.28
C PRO A 33 -0.42 -1.68 -17.22
N LYS A 34 -1.27 -2.66 -17.53
CA LYS A 34 -1.53 -3.80 -16.65
C LYS A 34 -0.37 -4.79 -16.71
N MET A 35 -0.05 -5.41 -15.57
CA MET A 35 0.89 -6.51 -15.51
C MET A 35 0.34 -7.72 -16.26
N SER A 36 1.23 -8.49 -16.91
CA SER A 36 0.86 -9.72 -17.60
C SER A 36 0.34 -10.77 -16.63
N GLU A 37 -0.72 -11.50 -17.01
CA GLU A 37 -1.23 -12.65 -16.26
C GLU A 37 -0.29 -13.86 -16.32
N GLN A 38 0.66 -13.86 -17.26
CA GLN A 38 1.71 -14.87 -17.36
C GLN A 38 3.01 -14.30 -16.77
N PRO A 39 3.35 -14.62 -15.51
CA PRO A 39 4.54 -14.10 -14.87
C PRO A 39 5.78 -14.71 -15.52
N SER A 40 6.61 -13.84 -16.13
CA SER A 40 7.95 -14.18 -16.56
C SER A 40 8.87 -12.98 -16.29
N ILE A 41 10.14 -13.24 -16.06
CA ILE A 41 11.12 -12.18 -15.81
C ILE A 41 11.12 -11.15 -16.94
N LEU A 42 11.05 -11.61 -18.17
CA LEU A 42 11.03 -10.74 -19.36
C LEU A 42 9.76 -9.87 -19.41
N ASN A 43 8.58 -10.48 -19.14
CA ASN A 43 7.31 -9.75 -19.11
C ASN A 43 7.30 -8.69 -18.01
N ASN A 44 7.86 -9.00 -16.84
CA ASN A 44 7.96 -8.06 -15.72
C ASN A 44 8.90 -6.89 -16.06
N ILE A 45 10.03 -7.16 -16.70
CA ILE A 45 10.94 -6.10 -17.16
C ILE A 45 10.24 -5.20 -18.20
N LEU A 46 9.62 -5.79 -19.21
CA LEU A 46 8.90 -5.04 -20.25
C LEU A 46 7.75 -4.22 -19.68
N TRP A 47 6.99 -4.79 -18.75
CA TRP A 47 5.94 -4.07 -18.05
C TRP A 47 6.49 -2.90 -17.24
N SER A 48 7.57 -3.11 -16.48
CA SER A 48 8.23 -2.06 -15.69
C SER A 48 8.70 -0.90 -16.58
N LEU A 49 9.30 -1.19 -17.76
CA LEU A 49 9.71 -0.17 -18.72
C LEU A 49 8.51 0.59 -19.30
N LYS A 50 7.45 -0.12 -19.69
CA LYS A 50 6.19 0.50 -20.18
C LYS A 50 5.56 1.39 -19.11
N PHE A 51 5.56 0.96 -17.86
CA PHE A 51 4.98 1.74 -16.76
C PHE A 51 5.81 2.99 -16.47
N ARG A 52 7.13 2.90 -16.50
CA ARG A 52 8.03 4.07 -16.38
C ARG A 52 7.83 5.07 -17.51
N PHE A 53 7.71 4.57 -18.75
CA PHE A 53 7.42 5.41 -19.92
C PHE A 53 6.05 6.08 -19.81
N TYR A 54 5.03 5.32 -19.35
CA TYR A 54 3.71 5.88 -19.05
C TYR A 54 3.81 6.99 -18.01
N GLY A 55 4.48 6.73 -16.88
CA GLY A 55 4.68 7.72 -15.81
C GLY A 55 5.39 8.98 -16.33
N TRP A 56 6.45 8.83 -17.10
CA TRP A 56 7.14 9.96 -17.73
C TRP A 56 6.22 10.76 -18.65
N ARG A 57 5.42 10.11 -19.46
CA ARG A 57 4.49 10.78 -20.40
C ARG A 57 3.35 11.50 -19.66
N GLN A 58 2.90 10.97 -18.53
CA GLN A 58 1.83 11.57 -17.71
C GLN A 58 2.35 12.62 -16.73
N HIS A 59 3.69 12.71 -16.59
CA HIS A 59 4.29 13.65 -15.66
C HIS A 59 3.90 15.07 -16.01
N GLN A 60 3.23 15.73 -15.08
CA GLN A 60 2.95 17.16 -15.12
C GLN A 60 3.76 17.78 -13.99
N SER A 61 4.70 18.64 -14.31
CA SER A 61 5.41 19.39 -13.29
C SER A 61 4.45 20.40 -12.68
N ILE A 62 3.92 20.05 -11.54
CA ILE A 62 3.45 21.00 -10.56
C ILE A 62 4.66 21.21 -9.66
N ASP A 63 5.16 22.42 -9.56
CA ASP A 63 6.29 22.88 -8.73
C ASP A 63 7.21 21.79 -8.10
N GLY A 64 7.94 21.04 -8.95
CA GLY A 64 8.89 20.02 -8.53
C GLY A 64 8.51 18.59 -8.95
N SER A 65 9.48 17.69 -8.93
CA SER A 65 9.23 16.26 -9.15
C SER A 65 8.68 15.62 -7.88
N PRO A 66 7.52 14.93 -7.92
CA PRO A 66 6.99 14.23 -6.76
C PRO A 66 7.95 13.13 -6.30
N SER A 67 8.02 12.92 -4.99
CA SER A 67 8.84 11.82 -4.42
C SER A 67 8.27 10.45 -4.77
N LEU A 68 6.94 10.37 -4.97
CA LEU A 68 6.20 9.17 -5.35
C LEU A 68 4.91 9.57 -6.07
N THR A 69 4.56 8.87 -7.14
CA THR A 69 3.28 9.04 -7.85
C THR A 69 2.48 7.74 -7.82
N LEU A 70 1.26 7.80 -7.32
CA LEU A 70 0.32 6.68 -7.34
C LEU A 70 -0.81 6.95 -8.34
N TYR A 71 -1.00 6.04 -9.29
CA TYR A 71 -2.11 6.06 -10.24
C TYR A 71 -3.26 5.26 -9.64
N LEU A 72 -4.37 5.93 -9.34
CA LEU A 72 -5.53 5.35 -8.69
C LEU A 72 -6.53 4.86 -9.75
N ASN A 73 -6.84 3.57 -9.74
CA ASN A 73 -7.86 2.97 -10.60
C ASN A 73 -9.08 2.65 -9.75
N PHE A 74 -10.20 3.28 -10.05
CA PHE A 74 -11.46 3.06 -9.33
C PHE A 74 -12.36 2.07 -10.07
N TYR A 75 -12.81 1.05 -9.37
CA TYR A 75 -13.66 -0.02 -9.89
C TYR A 75 -15.03 -0.03 -9.21
N ASP A 76 -16.09 -0.23 -9.99
CA ASP A 76 -17.44 -0.38 -9.46
C ASP A 76 -17.55 -1.69 -8.66
N PRO A 77 -17.86 -1.65 -7.35
CA PRO A 77 -17.99 -2.84 -6.52
C PRO A 77 -19.15 -3.76 -6.91
N LYS A 78 -20.13 -3.27 -7.71
CA LYS A 78 -21.21 -4.10 -8.26
C LYS A 78 -20.73 -5.03 -9.36
N GLN A 79 -19.68 -4.62 -10.08
CA GLN A 79 -19.11 -5.38 -11.20
C GLN A 79 -17.87 -6.19 -10.78
N ASN A 80 -17.20 -5.77 -9.70
CA ASN A 80 -15.95 -6.36 -9.24
C ASN A 80 -16.09 -6.76 -7.76
N ARG A 81 -16.17 -8.05 -7.47
CA ARG A 81 -16.24 -8.55 -6.09
C ARG A 81 -14.88 -8.46 -5.39
N GLU A 82 -13.82 -8.64 -6.15
CA GLU A 82 -12.42 -8.57 -5.69
C GLU A 82 -11.62 -7.74 -6.67
N LEU A 83 -10.67 -6.97 -6.16
CA LEU A 83 -9.74 -6.19 -6.97
C LEU A 83 -8.47 -7.00 -7.22
N LYS A 84 -7.89 -6.85 -8.40
CA LYS A 84 -6.53 -7.35 -8.65
C LYS A 84 -5.55 -6.62 -7.73
N HIS A 85 -4.44 -7.29 -7.40
CA HIS A 85 -3.39 -6.68 -6.59
C HIS A 85 -2.95 -5.35 -7.20
N SER A 86 -2.76 -4.37 -6.32
CA SER A 86 -2.07 -3.14 -6.64
C SER A 86 -0.58 -3.41 -6.83
N THR A 87 0.18 -2.48 -7.34
CA THR A 87 1.62 -2.68 -7.57
C THR A 87 2.35 -1.36 -7.50
N ALA A 88 3.37 -1.28 -6.66
CA ALA A 88 4.28 -0.14 -6.62
C ALA A 88 5.70 -0.55 -7.03
N LEU A 89 6.38 0.34 -7.75
CA LEU A 89 7.78 0.18 -8.16
C LEU A 89 8.64 1.13 -7.31
N GLU A 90 9.29 0.61 -6.28
CA GLU A 90 10.19 1.37 -5.40
C GLU A 90 11.21 2.20 -6.20
N ARG A 91 12.01 1.55 -7.06
CA ARG A 91 13.03 2.24 -7.88
C ARG A 91 12.46 3.20 -8.93
N GLY A 92 11.16 3.10 -9.24
CA GLY A 92 10.47 4.00 -10.16
C GLY A 92 9.73 5.11 -9.44
N ARG A 93 9.52 4.97 -8.14
CA ARG A 93 8.67 5.83 -7.31
C ARG A 93 7.32 6.08 -7.97
N ILE A 94 6.77 5.04 -8.57
CA ILE A 94 5.45 5.03 -9.21
C ILE A 94 4.70 3.77 -8.80
N GLY A 95 3.39 3.89 -8.62
CA GLY A 95 2.52 2.76 -8.29
C GLY A 95 1.17 2.85 -9.01
N SER A 96 0.54 1.70 -9.19
CA SER A 96 -0.83 1.55 -9.70
C SER A 96 -1.68 0.91 -8.62
N VAL A 97 -2.62 1.66 -8.07
CA VAL A 97 -3.44 1.26 -6.93
C VAL A 97 -4.86 1.02 -7.40
N ASN A 98 -5.39 -0.15 -7.10
CA ASN A 98 -6.75 -0.53 -7.43
C ASN A 98 -7.65 -0.33 -6.21
N LEU A 99 -8.70 0.47 -6.37
CA LEU A 99 -9.60 0.91 -5.32
C LEU A 99 -11.05 0.71 -5.74
N PHE A 100 -11.95 0.60 -4.76
CA PHE A 100 -13.37 0.58 -5.06
C PHE A 100 -13.96 1.98 -5.16
N ALA A 101 -14.74 2.22 -6.21
CA ALA A 101 -15.53 3.44 -6.41
C ALA A 101 -16.77 3.44 -5.50
N SER A 102 -16.57 3.48 -4.18
CA SER A 102 -17.65 3.43 -3.20
C SER A 102 -17.34 4.29 -1.97
N ALA A 103 -18.22 5.22 -1.63
CA ALA A 103 -18.10 6.01 -0.41
C ALA A 103 -18.06 5.13 0.86
N LYS A 104 -18.72 3.98 0.84
CA LYS A 104 -18.71 3.02 1.98
C LYS A 104 -17.36 2.34 2.18
N GLN A 105 -16.51 2.34 1.16
CA GLN A 105 -15.20 1.69 1.17
C GLN A 105 -14.04 2.69 1.23
N THR A 106 -14.33 3.98 1.36
CA THR A 106 -13.29 5.03 1.40
C THR A 106 -12.25 4.77 2.49
N GLN A 107 -12.67 4.34 3.67
CA GLN A 107 -11.77 4.05 4.78
C GLN A 107 -10.84 2.86 4.47
N GLN A 108 -11.38 1.78 3.93
CA GLN A 108 -10.58 0.63 3.49
C GLN A 108 -9.67 0.97 2.30
N ASN A 109 -10.13 1.82 1.38
CA ASN A 109 -9.30 2.34 0.30
C ASN A 109 -8.08 3.10 0.83
N ASN A 110 -8.23 3.85 1.93
CA ASN A 110 -7.10 4.55 2.58
C ASN A 110 -6.07 3.56 3.14
N VAL A 111 -6.50 2.42 3.67
CA VAL A 111 -5.59 1.35 4.12
C VAL A 111 -4.77 0.81 2.95
N VAL A 112 -5.44 0.47 1.83
CA VAL A 112 -4.77 0.01 0.62
C VAL A 112 -3.81 1.08 0.08
N LEU A 113 -4.24 2.34 0.05
CA LEU A 113 -3.43 3.45 -0.44
C LEU A 113 -2.16 3.64 0.39
N VAL A 114 -2.24 3.57 1.73
CA VAL A 114 -1.07 3.66 2.61
C VAL A 114 -0.14 2.47 2.40
N HIS A 115 -0.67 1.25 2.31
CA HIS A 115 0.11 0.05 2.03
C HIS A 115 0.96 0.21 0.75
N GLU A 116 0.33 0.58 -0.36
CA GLU A 116 1.01 0.79 -1.65
C GLU A 116 2.00 1.98 -1.62
N LEU A 117 1.68 3.01 -0.84
CA LEU A 117 2.58 4.14 -0.65
C LEU A 117 3.85 3.72 0.08
N LEU A 118 3.73 2.87 1.10
CA LEU A 118 4.88 2.35 1.85
C LEU A 118 5.77 1.44 0.99
N HIS A 119 5.21 0.66 0.06
CA HIS A 119 6.00 -0.04 -0.98
C HIS A 119 6.84 0.92 -1.82
N GLY A 120 6.27 2.07 -2.17
CA GLY A 120 7.01 3.11 -2.89
C GLY A 120 8.20 3.68 -2.11
N PHE A 121 8.23 3.52 -0.79
CA PHE A 121 9.34 3.88 0.10
C PHE A 121 10.24 2.70 0.48
N GLY A 122 9.96 1.49 -0.01
CA GLY A 122 10.81 0.32 0.19
C GLY A 122 10.28 -0.72 1.17
N ALA A 123 9.09 -0.55 1.71
CA ALA A 123 8.48 -1.58 2.55
C ALA A 123 8.19 -2.85 1.76
N THR A 124 8.38 -4.01 2.39
CA THR A 124 8.09 -5.32 1.81
C THR A 124 6.79 -5.90 2.37
N ASP A 125 6.10 -6.72 1.57
CA ASP A 125 4.92 -7.47 2.03
C ASP A 125 5.26 -8.39 3.20
N LYS A 126 4.38 -8.42 4.20
CA LYS A 126 4.49 -9.27 5.39
C LYS A 126 3.32 -10.26 5.48
N TYR A 127 2.81 -10.66 4.30
CA TYR A 127 1.81 -11.71 4.14
C TYR A 127 2.26 -12.75 3.10
N ASN A 128 1.70 -13.92 3.18
CA ASN A 128 1.95 -14.99 2.22
C ASN A 128 1.19 -14.70 0.93
N LEU A 129 1.90 -14.53 -0.19
CA LEU A 129 1.33 -14.21 -1.50
C LEU A 129 0.36 -15.28 -2.04
N ALA A 130 0.45 -16.52 -1.55
CA ALA A 130 -0.42 -17.60 -2.01
C ALA A 130 -1.83 -17.57 -1.41
N ASN A 131 -1.98 -17.05 -0.18
CA ASN A 131 -3.26 -17.06 0.54
C ASN A 131 -3.64 -15.72 1.18
N GLY A 132 -2.75 -14.71 1.12
CA GLY A 132 -2.98 -13.38 1.67
C GLY A 132 -2.97 -13.30 3.20
N GLU A 133 -2.55 -14.37 3.89
CA GLU A 133 -2.51 -14.40 5.36
C GLU A 133 -1.21 -13.77 5.89
N PRO A 134 -1.29 -12.94 6.95
CA PRO A 134 -0.12 -12.33 7.57
C PRO A 134 0.91 -13.37 8.05
N ILE A 135 2.18 -13.10 7.83
CA ILE A 135 3.29 -13.99 8.25
C ILE A 135 3.64 -13.70 9.70
N PHE A 136 3.50 -14.68 10.58
CA PHE A 136 3.94 -14.57 11.97
C PHE A 136 5.47 -14.62 12.07
N PRO A 137 6.12 -13.79 12.90
CA PRO A 137 5.55 -12.70 13.71
C PRO A 137 5.51 -11.36 12.97
N ILE A 138 6.19 -11.19 11.84
CA ILE A 138 6.48 -9.90 11.19
C ILE A 138 5.25 -9.19 10.59
N GLY A 139 4.23 -9.94 10.22
CA GLY A 139 2.96 -9.43 9.70
C GLY A 139 1.87 -9.23 10.76
N TYR A 140 2.23 -9.33 12.05
CA TYR A 140 1.30 -9.18 13.17
C TYR A 140 1.52 -7.85 13.88
N ALA A 141 0.44 -7.16 14.19
CA ALA A 141 0.49 -5.92 14.96
C ALA A 141 0.94 -6.15 16.41
N GLN A 142 0.52 -7.25 17.00
CA GLN A 142 0.74 -7.60 18.41
C GLN A 142 1.26 -9.05 18.51
N ALA A 143 2.47 -9.30 18.02
CA ALA A 143 3.05 -10.65 17.96
C ALA A 143 3.25 -11.29 19.35
N ASP A 144 3.44 -10.48 20.40
CA ASP A 144 3.66 -10.93 21.78
C ASP A 144 2.37 -11.05 22.61
N LYS A 145 1.20 -10.79 21.99
CA LYS A 145 -0.09 -10.84 22.69
C LYS A 145 -0.41 -12.25 23.20
N GLN A 146 -0.99 -12.32 24.38
CA GLN A 146 -1.47 -13.57 24.99
C GLN A 146 -2.91 -13.44 25.49
N PRO A 147 -3.86 -14.27 24.98
CA PRO A 147 -3.70 -15.18 23.87
C PRO A 147 -3.36 -14.46 22.56
N LEU A 148 -2.63 -15.10 21.66
CA LEU A 148 -2.21 -14.49 20.39
C LEU A 148 -3.39 -14.03 19.54
N TYR A 149 -4.48 -14.78 19.57
CA TYR A 149 -5.70 -14.49 18.81
C TYR A 149 -6.89 -14.15 19.73
N PRO A 150 -7.86 -13.37 19.22
CA PRO A 150 -7.77 -12.58 17.98
C PRO A 150 -6.87 -11.35 18.16
N GLN A 151 -6.19 -10.96 17.08
CA GLN A 151 -5.58 -9.64 17.01
C GLN A 151 -6.65 -8.56 16.87
N THR A 152 -6.36 -7.32 17.26
CA THR A 152 -7.27 -6.18 17.14
C THR A 152 -6.90 -5.23 16.01
N GLU A 153 -5.64 -5.26 15.59
CA GLU A 153 -5.06 -4.41 14.56
C GLU A 153 -4.29 -5.24 13.54
N ALA A 154 -4.08 -4.69 12.35
CA ALA A 154 -3.20 -5.24 11.33
C ALA A 154 -1.85 -4.53 11.37
N GLU A 155 -0.76 -5.26 11.19
CA GLU A 155 0.45 -4.64 10.66
C GLU A 155 0.15 -4.22 9.21
N ILE A 156 0.44 -2.96 8.85
CA ILE A 156 -0.02 -2.36 7.59
C ILE A 156 0.47 -3.14 6.36
N MET A 157 1.73 -3.66 6.36
CA MET A 157 2.28 -4.47 5.30
C MET A 157 1.88 -5.95 5.40
N GLY A 158 1.31 -6.39 6.54
CA GLY A 158 0.61 -7.65 6.70
C GLY A 158 -0.81 -7.63 6.13
N GLY A 159 -1.39 -6.42 5.99
CA GLY A 159 -2.62 -6.12 5.26
C GLY A 159 -3.92 -6.62 5.91
N ARG A 160 -3.87 -7.52 6.89
CA ARG A 160 -5.05 -8.14 7.49
C ARG A 160 -4.88 -8.32 9.01
N ILE A 161 -6.00 -8.31 9.73
CA ILE A 161 -6.06 -8.58 11.18
C ILE A 161 -6.23 -10.08 11.39
N PRO A 162 -5.25 -10.80 11.96
CA PRO A 162 -5.37 -12.22 12.28
C PRO A 162 -6.43 -12.47 13.36
N LEU A 163 -7.45 -13.28 13.06
CA LEU A 163 -8.50 -13.67 13.99
C LEU A 163 -8.26 -15.05 14.60
N SER A 164 -7.58 -15.92 13.87
CA SER A 164 -7.10 -17.24 14.26
C SER A 164 -5.90 -17.61 13.38
N GLU A 165 -5.33 -18.79 13.56
CA GLU A 165 -4.23 -19.30 12.75
C GLU A 165 -4.51 -19.31 11.23
N HIS A 166 -5.78 -19.50 10.85
CA HIS A 166 -6.20 -19.65 9.45
C HIS A 166 -7.29 -18.69 9.01
N LYS A 167 -7.54 -17.65 9.80
CA LYS A 167 -8.60 -16.68 9.49
C LYS A 167 -8.17 -15.27 9.83
N SER A 168 -8.28 -14.41 8.86
CA SER A 168 -8.04 -12.97 9.02
C SER A 168 -9.16 -12.13 8.39
N LYS A 169 -9.17 -10.85 8.66
CA LYS A 169 -10.08 -9.88 8.03
C LYS A 169 -9.33 -8.61 7.62
N MET A 170 -9.81 -7.91 6.60
CA MET A 170 -9.36 -6.56 6.29
C MET A 170 -9.64 -5.62 7.47
N PRO A 171 -8.73 -4.69 7.83
CA PRO A 171 -9.07 -3.58 8.71
C PRO A 171 -10.14 -2.69 8.05
N ASN A 172 -10.99 -2.08 8.86
CA ASN A 172 -12.04 -1.19 8.35
C ASN A 172 -11.49 0.18 7.93
N ASP A 173 -10.44 0.62 8.63
CA ASP A 173 -9.82 1.94 8.49
C ASP A 173 -8.35 1.90 8.95
N LEU A 174 -7.67 3.05 8.85
CA LEU A 174 -6.29 3.21 9.29
C LEU A 174 -6.11 3.16 10.82
N GLU A 175 -7.16 3.40 11.61
CA GLU A 175 -7.09 3.32 13.07
C GLU A 175 -6.91 1.86 13.53
N GLN A 176 -7.30 0.90 12.72
CA GLN A 176 -7.08 -0.54 12.95
C GLN A 176 -5.76 -1.05 12.35
N THR A 177 -4.81 -0.17 12.10
CA THR A 177 -3.51 -0.54 11.54
C THR A 177 -2.36 0.05 12.33
N VAL A 178 -1.21 -0.62 12.28
CA VAL A 178 0.05 -0.14 12.82
C VAL A 178 1.16 -0.27 11.77
N ILE A 179 2.14 0.62 11.82
CA ILE A 179 3.42 0.45 11.14
C ILE A 179 4.36 -0.20 12.15
N SER A 180 4.88 -1.40 11.86
CA SER A 180 5.81 -2.08 12.75
C SER A 180 7.21 -1.44 12.73
N VAL A 181 8.04 -1.78 13.72
CA VAL A 181 9.46 -1.38 13.76
C VAL A 181 10.18 -1.81 12.49
N LEU A 182 9.92 -3.05 12.02
CA LEU A 182 10.53 -3.57 10.79
C LEU A 182 10.13 -2.76 9.57
N THR A 183 8.85 -2.43 9.41
CA THR A 183 8.38 -1.58 8.32
C THR A 183 8.99 -0.18 8.42
N ALA A 184 9.08 0.40 9.63
CA ALA A 184 9.70 1.70 9.84
C ALA A 184 11.21 1.71 9.48
N GLN A 185 11.92 0.59 9.70
CA GLN A 185 13.31 0.41 9.25
C GLN A 185 13.42 0.34 7.73
N GLU A 186 12.56 -0.47 7.08
CA GLU A 186 12.57 -0.64 5.62
C GLU A 186 12.35 0.69 4.87
N ILE A 187 11.47 1.55 5.39
CA ILE A 187 11.20 2.86 4.80
C ILE A 187 12.14 3.98 5.30
N GLY A 188 13.14 3.64 6.10
CA GLY A 188 14.19 4.56 6.56
C GLY A 188 13.75 5.57 7.62
N TRP A 189 12.70 5.29 8.39
CA TRP A 189 12.29 6.14 9.52
C TRP A 189 13.16 5.94 10.76
N ILE A 190 13.73 4.78 10.92
CA ILE A 190 14.73 4.44 11.95
C ILE A 190 15.86 3.64 11.32
N LYS A 191 17.01 3.64 12.01
CA LYS A 191 18.23 2.90 11.60
C LYS A 191 18.23 1.49 12.19
#